data_37ff01b1f03307ef0481d8f8550170ab
#
_entry.id   37ff01b1f03307ef0481d8f8550170ab
#
_cell.length_a   1.000
_cell.length_b   1.000
_cell.length_c   1.000
_cell.angle_alpha   90.00
_cell.angle_beta   90.00
_cell.angle_gamma   90.00
#
_symmetry.space_group_name_H-M   'P 1'
#
loop_
_entity.id
_entity.type
_entity.pdbx_description
1 polymer ?
#
loop_
_entity_poly.entity_id
_entity_poly.type
_entity_poly.pdbx_seq_one_letter_code
_entity_poly.pdbx_strand_id
1 'polypeptide(L)'
;GRNKIVLKAYSGADAIIQHYEVAFIKPAGTGETEAEEDEYAPKIVTDLVDGTTIKGTIKTFNVWPVDHKGKRIKGSHVIVTVNGSGVPFVWDDSTKTSYKLNLKDGKNKVTITVSDDEGRTAAETFYIHATKAADGEVIGKATISIEASTVGLGYLIPPTEIEIHQGEKTSYILDQLLRDNGFTYTYTGTLESSFYLSS
;
A
#
# COMPACT_ATOMS: atom_id res chain seq x y z
N GLY A 1 -15.79 16.99 -18.74
CA GLY A 1 -17.25 16.79 -18.75
C GLY A 1 -17.73 16.33 -17.38
N ARG A 2 -18.96 16.67 -17.03
CA ARG A 2 -19.61 16.23 -15.80
C ARG A 2 -20.35 14.93 -16.06
N ASN A 3 -20.09 13.90 -15.25
CA ASN A 3 -20.81 12.63 -15.30
C ASN A 3 -21.72 12.51 -14.08
N LYS A 4 -22.95 12.06 -14.29
CA LYS A 4 -23.89 11.76 -13.21
C LYS A 4 -23.88 10.27 -12.95
N ILE A 5 -23.59 9.90 -11.70
CA ILE A 5 -23.71 8.52 -11.21
C ILE A 5 -24.95 8.46 -10.32
N VAL A 6 -25.88 7.55 -10.65
CA VAL A 6 -27.06 7.31 -9.84
C VAL A 6 -26.95 5.94 -9.21
N LEU A 7 -26.81 5.90 -7.89
CA LEU A 7 -26.89 4.67 -7.12
C LEU A 7 -28.32 4.45 -6.63
N LYS A 8 -28.87 3.28 -6.92
CA LYS A 8 -30.18 2.85 -6.44
C LYS A 8 -30.01 1.62 -5.55
N ALA A 9 -30.41 1.75 -4.30
CA ALA A 9 -30.51 0.63 -3.37
C ALA A 9 -31.98 0.32 -3.13
N TYR A 10 -32.36 -0.96 -3.19
CA TYR A 10 -33.75 -1.41 -2.99
C TYR A 10 -33.82 -2.25 -1.71
N SER A 11 -34.85 -1.98 -0.89
CA SER A 11 -35.25 -2.82 0.24
C SER A 11 -36.76 -3.05 0.10
N GLY A 12 -37.14 -4.20 -0.48
CA GLY A 12 -38.54 -4.48 -0.81
C GLY A 12 -39.11 -3.50 -1.85
N ALA A 13 -40.18 -2.79 -1.52
CA ALA A 13 -40.81 -1.79 -2.38
C ALA A 13 -40.16 -0.41 -2.27
N ASP A 14 -39.29 -0.19 -1.31
CA ASP A 14 -38.66 1.09 -1.05
C ASP A 14 -37.32 1.19 -1.79
N ALA A 15 -37.06 2.33 -2.42
CA ALA A 15 -35.80 2.62 -3.11
C ALA A 15 -35.17 3.88 -2.53
N ILE A 16 -33.90 3.76 -2.14
CA ILE A 16 -33.06 4.91 -1.86
C ILE A 16 -32.27 5.25 -3.12
N ILE A 17 -32.46 6.45 -3.62
CA ILE A 17 -31.77 6.93 -4.82
C ILE A 17 -30.81 8.03 -4.38
N GLN A 18 -29.52 7.83 -4.65
CA GLN A 18 -28.50 8.83 -4.39
C GLN A 18 -27.83 9.26 -5.69
N HIS A 19 -27.78 10.56 -5.90
CA HIS A 19 -27.18 11.17 -7.09
C HIS A 19 -25.80 11.69 -6.74
N TYR A 20 -24.79 11.31 -7.53
CA TYR A 20 -23.44 11.85 -7.45
C TYR A 20 -23.11 12.57 -8.75
N GLU A 21 -22.57 13.75 -8.64
CA GLU A 21 -21.99 14.46 -9.77
C GLU A 21 -20.48 14.31 -9.72
N VAL A 22 -19.90 13.62 -10.69
CA VAL A 22 -18.46 13.43 -10.81
C VAL A 22 -17.94 14.34 -11.90
N ALA A 23 -17.18 15.36 -11.53
CA ALA A 23 -16.46 16.18 -12.48
C ALA A 23 -15.17 15.46 -12.90
N PHE A 24 -15.06 15.09 -14.19
CA PHE A 24 -13.79 14.67 -14.77
C PHE A 24 -12.95 15.93 -15.02
N ILE A 25 -11.95 16.15 -14.18
CA ILE A 25 -10.90 17.14 -14.47
C ILE A 25 -9.96 16.45 -15.47
N LYS A 26 -10.00 16.90 -16.72
CA LYS A 26 -9.02 16.48 -17.72
C LYS A 26 -7.65 16.93 -17.21
N PRO A 27 -6.65 16.03 -17.08
CA PRO A 27 -5.31 16.48 -16.80
C PRO A 27 -4.91 17.49 -17.87
N ALA A 28 -4.43 18.65 -17.46
CA ALA A 28 -3.92 19.65 -18.38
C ALA A 28 -2.82 18.96 -19.21
N GLY A 29 -2.96 19.00 -20.53
CA GLY A 29 -1.95 18.49 -21.44
C GLY A 29 -0.66 19.25 -21.19
N THR A 30 0.45 18.57 -21.39
CA THR A 30 1.82 19.05 -21.30
C THR A 30 2.02 20.41 -21.98
N GLY A 31 1.81 21.44 -21.20
CA GLY A 31 2.20 22.80 -21.48
C GLY A 31 2.68 23.33 -20.15
N GLU A 32 3.96 23.51 -20.02
CA GLU A 32 4.62 24.16 -18.89
C GLU A 32 4.05 25.57 -18.72
N THR A 33 3.05 25.68 -17.88
CA THR A 33 2.76 26.86 -17.12
C THR A 33 2.85 26.41 -15.69
N GLU A 34 3.80 26.95 -14.92
CA GLU A 34 3.84 26.84 -13.47
C GLU A 34 2.41 27.24 -13.01
N ALA A 35 1.61 26.23 -12.66
CA ALA A 35 0.37 26.46 -11.96
C ALA A 35 0.78 27.09 -10.64
N GLU A 36 0.31 28.29 -10.34
CA GLU A 36 0.44 28.86 -9.00
C GLU A 36 -0.04 27.81 -8.03
N GLU A 37 0.85 27.38 -7.13
CA GLU A 37 0.50 26.41 -6.09
C GLU A 37 -0.63 27.04 -5.28
N ASP A 38 -1.81 26.39 -5.29
CA ASP A 38 -2.90 26.82 -4.44
C ASP A 38 -2.47 26.68 -2.98
N GLU A 39 -2.16 27.79 -2.32
CA GLU A 39 -1.70 27.88 -0.94
C GLU A 39 -2.63 27.12 0.03
N TYR A 40 -3.89 26.95 -0.35
CA TYR A 40 -4.90 26.28 0.45
C TYR A 40 -5.12 24.81 0.06
N ALA A 41 -4.46 24.32 -0.97
CA ALA A 41 -4.58 22.92 -1.37
C ALA A 41 -4.02 21.98 -0.29
N PRO A 42 -4.60 20.77 -0.12
CA PRO A 42 -4.01 19.76 0.73
C PRO A 42 -2.63 19.32 0.20
N LYS A 43 -1.76 18.89 1.10
CA LYS A 43 -0.42 18.42 0.77
C LYS A 43 -0.36 16.91 0.80
N ILE A 44 0.30 16.33 -0.21
CA ILE A 44 0.57 14.90 -0.32
C ILE A 44 2.02 14.68 0.15
N VAL A 45 2.18 14.01 1.31
CA VAL A 45 3.47 13.55 1.79
C VAL A 45 3.48 12.04 1.69
N THR A 46 4.46 11.45 1.02
CA THR A 46 4.54 10.02 0.78
C THR A 46 5.99 9.54 0.75
N ASP A 47 6.20 8.25 1.05
CA ASP A 47 7.48 7.56 0.85
C ASP A 47 7.60 6.95 -0.55
N LEU A 48 6.63 7.20 -1.43
CA LEU A 48 6.72 6.81 -2.83
C LEU A 48 7.66 7.76 -3.58
N VAL A 49 8.62 7.22 -4.30
CA VAL A 49 9.62 7.99 -5.06
C VAL A 49 9.39 7.80 -6.55
N ASP A 50 9.24 8.90 -7.28
CA ASP A 50 9.07 8.85 -8.74
C ASP A 50 10.32 8.26 -9.43
N GLY A 51 10.10 7.51 -10.52
CA GLY A 51 11.17 6.85 -11.27
C GLY A 51 11.76 5.61 -10.58
N THR A 52 11.23 5.18 -9.44
CA THR A 52 11.75 4.01 -8.73
C THR A 52 11.65 2.75 -9.58
N THR A 53 12.74 1.97 -9.61
CA THR A 53 12.76 0.60 -10.16
C THR A 53 12.75 -0.40 -9.03
N ILE A 54 11.87 -1.40 -9.10
CA ILE A 54 11.77 -2.48 -8.12
C ILE A 54 11.84 -3.84 -8.80
N LYS A 55 12.42 -4.81 -8.12
CA LYS A 55 12.27 -6.23 -8.44
C LYS A 55 10.99 -6.75 -7.77
N GLY A 56 10.20 -7.52 -8.52
CA GLY A 56 8.88 -7.97 -8.08
C GLY A 56 7.76 -7.02 -8.49
N THR A 57 6.52 -7.45 -8.26
CA THR A 57 5.30 -6.76 -8.71
C THR A 57 4.47 -6.21 -7.55
N ILE A 58 5.02 -6.23 -6.35
CA ILE A 58 4.35 -5.73 -5.15
C ILE A 58 5.16 -4.59 -4.55
N LYS A 59 4.49 -3.46 -4.26
CA LYS A 59 5.08 -2.31 -3.57
C LYS A 59 4.13 -1.83 -2.48
N THR A 60 4.62 -1.77 -1.25
CA THR A 60 3.93 -1.07 -0.16
C THR A 60 4.47 0.34 -0.02
N PHE A 61 3.61 1.27 0.35
CA PHE A 61 3.98 2.66 0.61
C PHE A 61 2.98 3.32 1.55
N ASN A 62 3.35 4.47 2.10
CA ASN A 62 2.54 5.24 3.02
C ASN A 62 2.26 6.63 2.48
N VAL A 63 1.13 7.19 2.89
CA VAL A 63 0.74 8.58 2.63
C VAL A 63 0.43 9.25 3.97
N TRP A 64 0.99 10.44 4.19
CA TRP A 64 0.74 11.32 5.34
C TRP A 64 0.05 12.60 4.85
N PRO A 65 -1.24 12.52 4.45
CA PRO A 65 -1.90 13.66 3.83
C PRO A 65 -2.32 14.66 4.91
N VAL A 66 -2.12 15.94 4.64
CA VAL A 66 -2.50 17.03 5.53
C VAL A 66 -3.22 18.14 4.76
N ASP A 67 -4.16 18.83 5.41
CA ASP A 67 -4.76 20.04 4.88
C ASP A 67 -3.75 21.23 4.93
N HIS A 68 -4.15 22.37 4.43
CA HIS A 68 -3.33 23.60 4.42
C HIS A 68 -2.96 24.10 5.83
N LYS A 69 -3.68 23.65 6.87
CA LYS A 69 -3.41 23.97 8.29
C LYS A 69 -2.54 22.91 8.97
N GLY A 70 -2.12 21.88 8.23
CA GLY A 70 -1.33 20.78 8.77
C GLY A 70 -2.14 19.71 9.51
N LYS A 71 -3.49 19.80 9.49
CA LYS A 71 -4.35 18.76 10.07
C LYS A 71 -4.37 17.53 9.17
N ARG A 72 -4.20 16.35 9.77
CA ARG A 72 -4.26 15.08 9.05
C ARG A 72 -5.61 14.87 8.34
N ILE A 73 -5.53 14.43 7.11
CA ILE A 73 -6.66 13.99 6.29
C ILE A 73 -6.79 12.46 6.40
N LYS A 74 -8.00 11.95 6.63
CA LYS A 74 -8.28 10.51 6.77
C LYS A 74 -8.08 9.76 5.45
N GLY A 75 -7.75 8.48 5.53
CA GLY A 75 -7.59 7.61 4.35
C GLY A 75 -8.83 7.52 3.46
N SER A 76 -10.04 7.72 3.99
CA SER A 76 -11.27 7.80 3.20
C SER A 76 -11.31 8.97 2.19
N HIS A 77 -10.47 9.98 2.38
CA HIS A 77 -10.32 11.14 1.51
C HIS A 77 -9.08 11.05 0.61
N VAL A 78 -8.42 9.89 0.60
CA VAL A 78 -7.25 9.60 -0.24
C VAL A 78 -7.63 8.55 -1.27
N ILE A 79 -7.48 8.90 -2.53
CA ILE A 79 -7.71 7.98 -3.65
C ILE A 79 -6.35 7.66 -4.28
N VAL A 80 -6.03 6.39 -4.31
CA VAL A 80 -4.85 5.88 -5.01
C VAL A 80 -5.30 5.08 -6.21
N THR A 81 -4.68 5.30 -7.35
CA THR A 81 -4.88 4.47 -8.54
C THR A 81 -3.55 3.98 -9.07
N VAL A 82 -3.52 2.75 -9.60
CA VAL A 82 -2.41 2.21 -10.39
C VAL A 82 -2.91 1.87 -11.78
N ASN A 83 -2.29 2.44 -12.79
CA ASN A 83 -2.70 2.28 -14.20
C ASN A 83 -4.20 2.55 -14.43
N GLY A 84 -4.76 3.51 -13.67
CA GLY A 84 -6.17 3.89 -13.73
C GLY A 84 -7.12 3.04 -12.89
N SER A 85 -6.65 1.96 -12.26
CA SER A 85 -7.45 1.12 -11.37
C SER A 85 -7.29 1.55 -9.92
N GLY A 86 -8.40 1.67 -9.18
CA GLY A 86 -8.40 2.05 -7.77
C GLY A 86 -7.71 1.01 -6.88
N VAL A 87 -6.97 1.51 -5.90
CA VAL A 87 -6.26 0.69 -4.90
C VAL A 87 -6.82 1.04 -3.52
N PRO A 88 -7.43 0.10 -2.80
CA PRO A 88 -7.86 0.33 -1.44
C PRO A 88 -6.65 0.45 -0.51
N PHE A 89 -6.78 1.23 0.57
CA PHE A 89 -5.78 1.22 1.63
C PHE A 89 -5.83 -0.12 2.40
N VAL A 90 -4.68 -0.54 2.91
CA VAL A 90 -4.56 -1.75 3.75
C VAL A 90 -4.57 -1.41 5.23
N TRP A 91 -4.22 -0.17 5.56
CA TRP A 91 -4.20 0.33 6.94
C TRP A 91 -4.39 1.85 6.96
N ASP A 92 -5.18 2.34 7.92
CA ASP A 92 -5.36 3.77 8.19
C ASP A 92 -5.39 3.99 9.70
N ASP A 93 -4.45 4.79 10.21
CA ASP A 93 -4.34 5.13 11.63
C ASP A 93 -4.31 6.66 11.86
N SER A 94 -4.02 7.10 13.05
CA SER A 94 -3.95 8.53 13.39
C SER A 94 -2.82 9.29 12.69
N THR A 95 -1.85 8.59 12.07
CA THR A 95 -0.65 9.18 11.49
C THR A 95 -0.59 9.05 9.98
N LYS A 96 -0.91 7.89 9.43
CA LYS A 96 -0.71 7.56 8.02
C LYS A 96 -1.80 6.66 7.47
N THR A 97 -1.86 6.61 6.15
CA THR A 97 -2.62 5.61 5.39
C THR A 97 -1.65 4.79 4.56
N SER A 98 -1.72 3.46 4.67
CA SER A 98 -0.80 2.53 3.99
C SER A 98 -1.49 1.82 2.84
N TYR A 99 -0.77 1.63 1.74
CA TYR A 99 -1.25 1.01 0.51
C TYR A 99 -0.34 -0.14 0.08
N LYS A 100 -0.92 -1.10 -0.63
CA LYS A 100 -0.21 -2.19 -1.30
C LYS A 100 -0.58 -2.17 -2.78
N LEU A 101 0.38 -1.83 -3.63
CA LEU A 101 0.22 -1.84 -5.08
C LEU A 101 0.50 -3.23 -5.64
N ASN A 102 -0.33 -3.67 -6.57
CA ASN A 102 -0.04 -4.77 -7.47
C ASN A 102 0.33 -4.17 -8.84
N LEU A 103 1.61 -4.21 -9.17
CA LEU A 103 2.18 -3.61 -10.37
C LEU A 103 2.23 -4.63 -11.51
N LYS A 104 2.16 -4.14 -12.73
CA LYS A 104 2.47 -4.92 -13.92
C LYS A 104 3.97 -4.86 -14.20
N ASP A 105 4.48 -5.85 -14.89
CA ASP A 105 5.84 -5.79 -15.43
C ASP A 105 6.00 -4.56 -16.33
N GLY A 106 7.13 -3.85 -16.18
CA GLY A 106 7.40 -2.59 -16.87
C GLY A 106 6.92 -1.34 -16.12
N LYS A 107 6.60 -0.28 -16.85
CA LYS A 107 6.24 1.03 -16.31
C LYS A 107 4.79 1.05 -15.79
N ASN A 108 4.63 1.48 -14.55
CA ASN A 108 3.33 1.68 -13.91
C ASN A 108 3.15 3.15 -13.55
N LYS A 109 1.94 3.68 -13.78
CA LYS A 109 1.55 5.02 -13.36
C LYS A 109 0.74 4.90 -12.07
N VAL A 110 1.22 5.51 -11.00
CA VAL A 110 0.52 5.61 -9.72
C VAL A 110 0.08 7.05 -9.53
N THR A 111 -1.19 7.28 -9.25
CA THR A 111 -1.72 8.62 -8.95
C THR A 111 -2.31 8.60 -7.55
N ILE A 112 -1.91 9.57 -6.74
CA ILE A 112 -2.47 9.84 -5.41
C ILE A 112 -3.28 11.12 -5.52
N THR A 113 -4.54 11.08 -5.11
CA THR A 113 -5.41 12.25 -5.02
C THR A 113 -5.90 12.36 -3.59
N VAL A 114 -5.78 13.55 -3.02
CA VAL A 114 -6.23 13.86 -1.65
C VAL A 114 -7.28 14.95 -1.70
N SER A 115 -8.33 14.82 -0.91
CA SER A 115 -9.36 15.83 -0.74
C SER A 115 -9.46 16.24 0.73
N ASP A 116 -9.56 17.52 1.02
CA ASP A 116 -9.81 18.00 2.38
C ASP A 116 -11.31 18.10 2.69
N ASP A 117 -11.64 18.47 3.94
CA ASP A 117 -13.02 18.63 4.42
C ASP A 117 -13.75 19.81 3.72
N GLU A 118 -13.03 20.73 3.08
CA GLU A 118 -13.57 21.87 2.34
C GLU A 118 -13.71 21.58 0.83
N GLY A 119 -13.37 20.35 0.41
CA GLY A 119 -13.51 19.89 -0.97
C GLY A 119 -12.35 20.31 -1.90
N ARG A 120 -11.28 20.90 -1.37
CA ARG A 120 -10.07 21.19 -2.14
C ARG A 120 -9.30 19.91 -2.38
N THR A 121 -8.63 19.82 -3.50
CA THR A 121 -7.96 18.59 -3.93
C THR A 121 -6.52 18.88 -4.37
N ALA A 122 -5.65 17.93 -4.08
CA ALA A 122 -4.33 17.86 -4.69
C ALA A 122 -4.12 16.47 -5.30
N ALA A 123 -3.33 16.39 -6.36
CA ALA A 123 -3.02 15.13 -7.01
C ALA A 123 -1.56 15.09 -7.45
N GLU A 124 -0.88 13.98 -7.16
CA GLU A 124 0.47 13.71 -7.60
C GLU A 124 0.54 12.41 -8.37
N THR A 125 1.46 12.35 -9.33
CA THR A 125 1.67 11.16 -10.17
C THR A 125 3.11 10.69 -10.06
N PHE A 126 3.27 9.38 -9.85
CA PHE A 126 4.54 8.69 -9.75
C PHE A 126 4.63 7.60 -10.80
N TYR A 127 5.81 7.39 -11.34
CA TYR A 127 6.08 6.28 -12.24
C TYR A 127 7.00 5.27 -11.56
N ILE A 128 6.56 4.01 -11.51
CA ILE A 128 7.32 2.91 -10.94
C ILE A 128 7.60 1.90 -12.03
N HIS A 129 8.85 1.55 -12.20
CA HIS A 129 9.24 0.47 -13.09
C HIS A 129 9.38 -0.82 -12.30
N ALA A 130 8.48 -1.78 -12.54
CA ALA A 130 8.52 -3.10 -11.89
C ALA A 130 9.07 -4.12 -12.87
N THR A 131 9.98 -4.96 -12.40
CA THR A 131 10.48 -6.10 -13.18
C THR A 131 10.01 -7.38 -12.49
N LYS A 132 9.26 -8.20 -13.23
CA LYS A 132 8.86 -9.52 -12.70
C LYS A 132 10.12 -10.35 -12.47
N ALA A 133 10.36 -10.69 -11.22
CA ALA A 133 11.46 -11.55 -10.85
C ALA A 133 11.16 -13.01 -11.28
N ALA A 134 12.17 -13.75 -11.68
CA ALA A 134 12.05 -15.18 -11.89
C ALA A 134 11.84 -15.91 -10.54
N ASP A 135 11.21 -17.08 -10.58
CA ASP A 135 11.05 -17.89 -9.38
C ASP A 135 12.44 -18.22 -8.77
N GLY A 136 12.57 -18.03 -7.47
CA GLY A 136 13.85 -18.20 -6.76
C GLY A 136 14.81 -17.02 -6.89
N GLU A 137 14.50 -15.98 -7.67
CA GLU A 137 15.34 -14.77 -7.74
C GLU A 137 15.20 -13.94 -6.46
N VAL A 138 16.31 -13.37 -5.96
CA VAL A 138 16.30 -12.47 -4.80
C VAL A 138 15.56 -11.17 -5.16
N ILE A 139 14.50 -10.89 -4.42
CA ILE A 139 13.65 -9.71 -4.62
C ILE A 139 13.83 -8.65 -3.52
N GLY A 140 14.54 -8.97 -2.46
CA GLY A 140 14.81 -8.05 -1.37
C GLY A 140 15.46 -8.75 -0.17
N LYS A 141 15.52 -8.02 0.93
CA LYS A 141 15.99 -8.50 2.22
C LYS A 141 14.98 -8.14 3.30
N ALA A 142 14.92 -8.96 4.33
CA ALA A 142 14.12 -8.70 5.53
C ALA A 142 14.95 -8.97 6.77
N THR A 143 14.61 -8.33 7.88
CA THR A 143 15.17 -8.68 9.19
C THR A 143 14.12 -9.44 9.98
N ILE A 144 14.45 -10.62 10.44
CA ILE A 144 13.60 -11.46 11.28
C ILE A 144 14.26 -11.60 12.66
N SER A 145 13.45 -11.51 13.70
CA SER A 145 13.83 -11.86 15.07
C SER A 145 12.74 -12.70 15.72
N ILE A 146 13.11 -13.53 16.67
CA ILE A 146 12.17 -14.24 17.54
C ILE A 146 12.45 -13.81 18.97
N GLU A 147 11.46 -13.20 19.59
CA GLU A 147 11.56 -12.62 20.91
C GLU A 147 10.61 -13.32 21.89
N ALA A 148 11.12 -13.64 23.06
CA ALA A 148 10.36 -14.23 24.15
C ALA A 148 10.47 -13.38 25.45
N SER A 149 10.51 -12.05 25.29
CA SER A 149 10.64 -11.10 26.41
C SER A 149 9.51 -11.20 27.41
N THR A 150 8.31 -11.57 26.99
CA THR A 150 7.13 -11.76 27.86
C THR A 150 7.33 -12.88 28.89
N VAL A 151 8.21 -13.84 28.60
CA VAL A 151 8.58 -14.92 29.53
C VAL A 151 10.02 -14.77 30.07
N GLY A 152 10.63 -13.60 29.90
CA GLY A 152 11.92 -13.24 30.46
C GLY A 152 13.14 -13.83 29.75
N LEU A 153 12.98 -14.41 28.56
CA LEU A 153 14.07 -15.07 27.83
C LEU A 153 14.78 -14.15 26.81
N GLY A 154 14.23 -12.95 26.55
CA GLY A 154 14.78 -12.03 25.57
C GLY A 154 14.70 -12.56 24.14
N TYR A 155 15.74 -12.32 23.32
CA TYR A 155 15.81 -12.83 21.95
C TYR A 155 16.20 -14.31 21.92
N LEU A 156 15.35 -15.15 21.38
CA LEU A 156 15.69 -16.54 21.02
C LEU A 156 16.48 -16.56 19.71
N ILE A 157 16.09 -15.73 18.75
CA ILE A 157 16.86 -15.43 17.54
C ILE A 157 16.98 -13.91 17.46
N PRO A 158 18.20 -13.36 17.52
CA PRO A 158 18.41 -11.92 17.40
C PRO A 158 18.02 -11.43 16.00
N PRO A 159 17.84 -10.11 15.80
CA PRO A 159 17.57 -9.55 14.48
C PRO A 159 18.59 -10.04 13.45
N THR A 160 18.13 -10.86 12.52
CA THR A 160 18.97 -11.52 11.50
C THR A 160 18.45 -11.08 10.11
N GLU A 161 19.35 -10.56 9.28
CA GLU A 161 19.04 -10.22 7.90
C GLU A 161 19.01 -11.49 7.05
N ILE A 162 17.96 -11.64 6.25
CA ILE A 162 17.76 -12.74 5.32
C ILE A 162 17.40 -12.22 3.95
N GLU A 163 17.76 -12.95 2.91
CA GLU A 163 17.30 -12.70 1.55
C GLU A 163 15.89 -13.26 1.35
N ILE A 164 15.07 -12.52 0.61
CA ILE A 164 13.73 -12.95 0.22
C ILE A 164 13.75 -13.29 -1.26
N HIS A 165 13.30 -14.48 -1.59
CA HIS A 165 13.24 -14.95 -2.97
C HIS A 165 11.82 -14.92 -3.52
N GLN A 166 11.70 -14.68 -4.82
CA GLN A 166 10.41 -14.69 -5.52
C GLN A 166 9.75 -16.05 -5.39
N GLY A 167 8.49 -16.07 -4.97
CA GLY A 167 7.68 -17.28 -4.77
C GLY A 167 7.93 -18.01 -3.44
N GLU A 168 8.92 -17.59 -2.66
CA GLU A 168 9.21 -18.18 -1.36
C GLU A 168 8.15 -17.77 -0.32
N LYS A 169 7.71 -18.72 0.49
CA LYS A 169 6.74 -18.46 1.55
C LYS A 169 7.43 -18.20 2.88
N THR A 170 6.91 -17.26 3.63
CA THR A 170 7.42 -16.91 4.97
C THR A 170 7.52 -18.12 5.91
N SER A 171 6.63 -19.10 5.76
CA SER A 171 6.64 -20.34 6.56
C SER A 171 7.90 -21.17 6.34
N TYR A 172 8.39 -21.30 5.10
CA TYR A 172 9.66 -21.98 4.80
C TYR A 172 10.86 -21.24 5.36
N ILE A 173 10.87 -19.92 5.19
CA ILE A 173 11.92 -19.05 5.75
C ILE A 173 11.99 -19.21 7.25
N LEU A 174 10.84 -19.18 7.93
CA LEU A 174 10.78 -19.33 9.38
C LEU A 174 11.19 -20.73 9.84
N ASP A 175 10.73 -21.78 9.15
CA ASP A 175 11.12 -23.18 9.42
C ASP A 175 12.64 -23.33 9.32
N GLN A 176 13.24 -22.83 8.24
CA GLN A 176 14.68 -22.91 8.05
C GLN A 176 15.43 -22.12 9.11
N LEU A 177 15.01 -20.90 9.40
CA LEU A 177 15.65 -20.05 10.41
C LEU A 177 15.64 -20.72 11.80
N LEU A 178 14.53 -21.35 12.19
CA LEU A 178 14.42 -22.08 13.44
C LEU A 178 15.36 -23.29 13.48
N ARG A 179 15.39 -24.09 12.42
CA ARG A 179 16.27 -25.28 12.33
C ARG A 179 17.74 -24.92 12.35
N ASP A 180 18.13 -23.89 11.60
CA ASP A 180 19.53 -23.43 11.52
C ASP A 180 20.04 -22.91 12.87
N ASN A 181 19.13 -22.42 13.72
CA ASN A 181 19.44 -22.01 15.09
C ASN A 181 19.23 -23.13 16.14
N GLY A 182 19.00 -24.37 15.70
CA GLY A 182 18.91 -25.53 16.59
C GLY A 182 17.59 -25.67 17.36
N PHE A 183 16.54 -24.91 16.96
CA PHE A 183 15.24 -25.02 17.60
C PHE A 183 14.45 -26.21 17.05
N THR A 184 13.83 -26.94 17.96
CA THR A 184 12.76 -27.90 17.65
C THR A 184 11.43 -27.27 18.05
N TYR A 185 10.42 -27.43 17.20
CA TYR A 185 9.11 -26.83 17.43
C TYR A 185 8.02 -27.72 16.83
N THR A 186 6.78 -27.49 17.25
CA THR A 186 5.61 -28.15 16.68
C THR A 186 4.77 -27.10 15.94
N TYR A 187 4.03 -27.54 14.93
CA TYR A 187 3.14 -26.69 14.17
C TYR A 187 1.90 -27.46 13.70
N THR A 188 0.84 -26.72 13.41
CA THR A 188 -0.34 -27.22 12.75
C THR A 188 -0.43 -26.70 11.33
N GLY A 189 -1.16 -27.38 10.45
CA GLY A 189 -1.21 -27.09 9.03
C GLY A 189 0.01 -27.64 8.26
N THR A 190 0.38 -26.98 7.21
CA THR A 190 1.58 -27.31 6.40
C THR A 190 2.38 -26.04 6.10
N LEU A 191 3.66 -26.19 5.73
CA LEU A 191 4.47 -25.05 5.29
C LEU A 191 3.86 -24.38 4.04
N GLU A 192 3.06 -25.11 3.24
CA GLU A 192 2.38 -24.59 2.08
C GLU A 192 1.14 -23.76 2.43
N SER A 193 0.42 -24.14 3.48
CA SER A 193 -0.87 -23.53 3.82
C SER A 193 -1.20 -23.69 5.30
N SER A 194 -1.77 -22.65 5.89
CA SER A 194 -2.29 -22.66 7.27
C SER A 194 -1.22 -23.01 8.31
N PHE A 195 0.04 -22.62 8.05
CA PHE A 195 1.14 -22.82 8.99
C PHE A 195 0.93 -21.98 10.25
N TYR A 196 0.91 -22.66 11.39
CA TYR A 196 0.77 -22.07 12.71
C TYR A 196 1.68 -22.75 13.69
N LEU A 197 2.59 -21.98 14.32
CA LEU A 197 3.44 -22.50 15.39
C LEU A 197 2.57 -22.78 16.60
N SER A 198 2.69 -24.00 17.14
CA SER A 198 2.04 -24.41 18.38
C SER A 198 3.05 -24.54 19.51
N SER A 199 2.65 -24.20 20.69
CA SER A 199 3.43 -24.39 21.92
C SER A 199 3.46 -25.86 22.34
#